data_41844ac6618e122e55b576c4cf20dd5d
#
_entry.id   41844ac6618e122e55b576c4cf20dd5d
#
_cell.length_a   1.000
_cell.length_b   1.000
_cell.length_c   1.000
_cell.angle_alpha   90.00
_cell.angle_beta   90.00
_cell.angle_gamma   90.00
#
_symmetry.space_group_name_H-M   'P 1'
#
loop_
_entity.id
_entity.type
_entity.pdbx_description
1 polymer ?
#
loop_
_entity_poly.entity_id
_entity_poly.type
_entity_poly.pdbx_seq_one_letter_code
_entity_poly.pdbx_strand_id
1 'polypeptide(L)'
;MSHFLDRLTHFALPKESFANGHGRVTGEDRTWEDAYRNRWSHDKIVRSTHGVNCTGSCSWKIYVKGGIVTWETQQTDYPRTRWDMPNNEPRGCARGASYSWYLYSANRVKHPMVRSRLLRRWRAALAVAKDPVSAWASIVEDADARRDYQQVRGMGGFVRSSWEEVNQLIAAANVYTIKQHGPDRIIGFSPIPAMSMVSYAAGSRYLSLIGGVCMSFYDWYCDLPPASPQIWGEQTDVPESADWYNSTFIIAWGSNVPQTRTPDAHFRSEEHTSELQSHSFISYAV
;
A
#
# COMPACT_ATOMS: atom_id res chain seq x y z
N MET A 1 -33.92 -4.42 -2.25
CA MET A 1 -34.40 -5.26 -3.38
C MET A 1 -33.26 -5.41 -4.37
N SER A 2 -33.19 -6.52 -5.09
CA SER A 2 -32.07 -6.70 -6.02
C SER A 2 -32.35 -5.89 -7.30
N HIS A 3 -31.34 -5.21 -7.83
CA HIS A 3 -31.41 -4.49 -9.10
C HIS A 3 -31.95 -5.32 -10.29
N PHE A 4 -31.88 -6.64 -10.18
CA PHE A 4 -32.42 -7.56 -11.17
C PHE A 4 -33.97 -7.56 -11.15
N LEU A 5 -34.57 -7.56 -9.97
CA LEU A 5 -36.03 -7.50 -9.85
C LEU A 5 -36.58 -6.13 -10.30
N ASP A 6 -35.85 -5.05 -10.04
CA ASP A 6 -36.19 -3.70 -10.51
C ASP A 6 -36.17 -3.65 -12.04
N ARG A 7 -35.21 -4.30 -12.69
CA ARG A 7 -35.18 -4.42 -14.16
C ARG A 7 -36.38 -5.18 -14.73
N LEU A 8 -36.75 -6.30 -14.10
CA LEU A 8 -37.95 -7.03 -14.54
C LEU A 8 -39.20 -6.22 -14.45
N THR A 9 -39.39 -5.45 -13.38
CA THR A 9 -40.52 -4.54 -13.21
C THR A 9 -40.53 -3.46 -14.30
N HIS A 10 -39.34 -2.93 -14.62
CA HIS A 10 -39.21 -1.91 -15.66
C HIS A 10 -39.65 -2.44 -17.03
N PHE A 11 -39.29 -3.64 -17.42
CA PHE A 11 -39.69 -4.29 -18.67
C PHE A 11 -41.16 -4.72 -18.69
N ALA A 12 -41.77 -4.97 -17.54
CA ALA A 12 -43.15 -5.43 -17.41
C ALA A 12 -44.20 -4.33 -17.56
N LEU A 13 -43.82 -3.05 -17.55
CA LEU A 13 -44.71 -1.91 -17.59
C LEU A 13 -44.48 -1.01 -18.81
N PRO A 14 -44.71 -1.50 -20.05
CA PRO A 14 -44.65 -0.67 -21.24
C PRO A 14 -45.75 0.40 -21.22
N LYS A 15 -45.41 1.67 -21.40
CA LYS A 15 -46.40 2.78 -21.40
C LYS A 15 -46.84 3.17 -22.79
N GLU A 16 -45.98 3.75 -23.58
CA GLU A 16 -46.32 4.37 -24.86
C GLU A 16 -45.47 3.83 -26.02
N SER A 17 -46.02 3.88 -27.22
CA SER A 17 -45.24 3.61 -28.42
C SER A 17 -44.31 4.79 -28.72
N PHE A 18 -43.13 4.50 -29.28
CA PHE A 18 -42.31 5.57 -29.84
C PHE A 18 -43.06 6.33 -30.93
N ALA A 19 -42.72 7.59 -31.12
CA ALA A 19 -43.36 8.46 -32.10
C ALA A 19 -43.34 7.92 -33.53
N ASN A 20 -42.40 7.04 -33.87
CA ASN A 20 -42.29 6.34 -35.14
C ASN A 20 -43.07 5.01 -35.21
N GLY A 21 -43.84 4.66 -34.18
CA GLY A 21 -44.59 3.42 -34.07
C GLY A 21 -43.75 2.15 -33.83
N HIS A 22 -42.45 2.25 -33.72
CA HIS A 22 -41.53 1.13 -33.49
C HIS A 22 -41.13 1.06 -32.00
N GLY A 23 -41.48 -0.02 -31.37
CA GLY A 23 -41.18 -0.23 -29.96
C GLY A 23 -42.12 0.53 -29.00
N ARG A 24 -41.85 0.40 -27.71
CA ARG A 24 -42.66 1.04 -26.66
C ARG A 24 -41.74 1.66 -25.60
N VAL A 25 -42.14 2.82 -25.13
CA VAL A 25 -41.55 3.44 -23.95
C VAL A 25 -41.94 2.59 -22.74
N THR A 26 -40.96 2.04 -22.04
CA THR A 26 -41.19 1.37 -20.79
C THR A 26 -41.34 2.39 -19.67
N GLY A 27 -42.02 1.99 -18.57
CA GLY A 27 -42.22 2.87 -17.43
C GLY A 27 -40.94 3.51 -16.93
N GLU A 28 -41.03 4.78 -16.53
CA GLU A 28 -39.87 5.64 -16.28
C GLU A 28 -39.20 5.43 -14.93
N ASP A 29 -39.51 4.36 -14.20
CA ASP A 29 -38.72 4.06 -13.00
C ASP A 29 -37.34 3.53 -13.42
N ARG A 30 -36.42 4.46 -13.54
CA ARG A 30 -35.03 4.23 -13.91
C ARG A 30 -34.08 4.32 -12.70
N THR A 31 -34.60 4.19 -11.49
CA THR A 31 -33.80 4.27 -10.26
C THR A 31 -32.65 3.30 -10.23
N TRP A 32 -32.78 2.13 -10.85
CA TRP A 32 -31.68 1.18 -10.99
C TRP A 32 -30.59 1.69 -11.94
N GLU A 33 -30.93 2.43 -13.00
CA GLU A 33 -29.94 3.07 -13.87
C GLU A 33 -29.26 4.23 -13.17
N ASP A 34 -30.00 5.02 -12.42
CA ASP A 34 -29.45 6.13 -11.65
C ASP A 34 -28.49 5.62 -10.58
N ALA A 35 -28.82 4.54 -9.90
CA ALA A 35 -27.91 3.90 -8.97
C ALA A 35 -26.61 3.43 -9.64
N TYR A 36 -26.71 2.91 -10.87
CA TYR A 36 -25.53 2.51 -11.64
C TYR A 36 -24.70 3.71 -12.10
N ARG A 37 -25.33 4.74 -12.66
CA ARG A 37 -24.67 5.98 -13.12
C ARG A 37 -24.05 6.76 -11.98
N ASN A 38 -24.75 6.86 -10.85
CA ASN A 38 -24.29 7.57 -9.67
C ASN A 38 -23.13 6.87 -8.97
N ARG A 39 -22.87 5.60 -9.25
CA ARG A 39 -21.74 4.86 -8.71
C ARG A 39 -20.41 5.56 -8.98
N TRP A 40 -20.26 6.17 -10.14
CA TRP A 40 -19.02 6.82 -10.59
C TRP A 40 -19.05 8.34 -10.40
N SER A 41 -20.15 8.90 -9.89
CA SER A 41 -20.21 10.33 -9.61
C SER A 41 -19.30 10.70 -8.46
N HIS A 42 -18.74 11.90 -8.52
CA HIS A 42 -17.79 12.40 -7.52
C HIS A 42 -17.95 13.92 -7.35
N ASP A 43 -17.57 14.42 -6.18
CA ASP A 43 -17.58 15.85 -5.87
C ASP A 43 -16.25 16.48 -6.22
N LYS A 44 -15.16 15.70 -6.08
CA LYS A 44 -13.82 16.16 -6.37
C LYS A 44 -12.89 15.00 -6.72
N ILE A 45 -11.80 15.35 -7.38
CA ILE A 45 -10.67 14.47 -7.63
C ILE A 45 -9.48 15.01 -6.83
N VAL A 46 -8.81 14.14 -6.09
CA VAL A 46 -7.62 14.48 -5.32
C VAL A 46 -6.46 13.63 -5.84
N ARG A 47 -5.31 14.25 -6.03
CA ARG A 47 -4.08 13.51 -6.34
C ARG A 47 -3.52 12.91 -5.07
N SER A 48 -3.20 11.64 -5.10
CA SER A 48 -2.60 10.93 -3.96
C SER A 48 -1.81 9.72 -4.43
N THR A 49 -1.16 9.07 -3.49
CA THR A 49 -0.57 7.74 -3.65
C THR A 49 -1.11 6.82 -2.58
N HIS A 50 -1.01 5.52 -2.77
CA HIS A 50 -1.36 4.57 -1.72
C HIS A 50 -0.19 4.35 -0.74
N GLY A 51 -0.53 3.94 0.48
CA GLY A 51 0.43 3.79 1.57
C GLY A 51 1.05 2.39 1.66
N VAL A 52 1.39 1.77 0.54
CA VAL A 52 2.08 0.48 0.53
C VAL A 52 3.58 0.66 0.29
N ASN A 53 4.35 -0.25 0.83
CA ASN A 53 5.80 -0.28 0.68
C ASN A 53 6.14 -0.85 -0.71
N CYS A 54 6.26 0.04 -1.70
CA CYS A 54 6.35 -0.29 -3.10
C CYS A 54 7.22 0.73 -3.83
N THR A 55 8.02 0.29 -4.78
CA THR A 55 8.87 1.14 -5.63
C THR A 55 8.13 1.76 -6.82
N GLY A 56 6.83 1.47 -6.97
CA GLY A 56 6.06 1.83 -8.16
C GLY A 56 5.85 3.32 -8.38
N SER A 57 6.07 4.16 -7.39
CA SER A 57 5.94 5.64 -7.49
C SER A 57 4.63 6.11 -8.14
N CYS A 58 3.56 5.32 -7.99
CA CYS A 58 2.30 5.62 -8.65
C CYS A 58 1.64 6.86 -8.07
N SER A 59 1.14 7.70 -8.95
CA SER A 59 0.25 8.81 -8.60
C SER A 59 -1.15 8.50 -9.10
N TRP A 60 -2.12 8.66 -8.21
CA TRP A 60 -3.50 8.27 -8.47
C TRP A 60 -4.43 9.48 -8.46
N LYS A 61 -5.38 9.50 -9.38
CA LYS A 61 -6.57 10.33 -9.29
C LYS A 61 -7.56 9.63 -8.39
N ILE A 62 -7.78 10.18 -7.21
CA ILE A 62 -8.69 9.63 -6.21
C ILE A 62 -10.03 10.36 -6.31
N TYR A 63 -11.06 9.64 -6.63
CA TYR A 63 -12.42 10.16 -6.78
C TYR A 63 -13.13 10.11 -5.42
N VAL A 64 -13.63 11.25 -4.99
CA VAL A 64 -14.27 11.42 -3.68
C VAL A 64 -15.69 11.91 -3.86
N LYS A 65 -16.63 11.34 -3.12
CA LYS A 65 -18.02 11.76 -3.04
C LYS A 65 -18.46 11.80 -1.58
N GLY A 66 -18.94 12.95 -1.13
CA GLY A 66 -19.38 13.13 0.26
C GLY A 66 -18.32 12.77 1.29
N GLY A 67 -17.02 13.03 0.99
CA GLY A 67 -15.90 12.67 1.85
C GLY A 67 -15.47 11.21 1.77
N ILE A 68 -16.11 10.38 0.96
CA ILE A 68 -15.79 8.96 0.79
C ILE A 68 -15.04 8.76 -0.53
N VAL A 69 -13.95 8.03 -0.50
CA VAL A 69 -13.24 7.58 -1.70
C VAL A 69 -14.09 6.52 -2.40
N THR A 70 -14.47 6.77 -3.64
CA THR A 70 -15.32 5.86 -4.41
C THR A 70 -14.55 4.97 -5.35
N TRP A 71 -13.49 5.47 -5.93
CA TRP A 71 -12.59 4.71 -6.79
C TRP A 71 -11.31 5.49 -7.09
N GLU A 72 -10.40 4.91 -7.83
CA GLU A 72 -9.13 5.49 -8.23
C GLU A 72 -8.75 5.11 -9.65
N THR A 73 -8.05 6.02 -10.33
CA THR A 73 -7.42 5.75 -11.63
C THR A 73 -5.99 6.27 -11.64
N GLN A 74 -5.15 5.66 -12.45
CA GLN A 74 -3.79 6.13 -12.65
C GLN A 74 -3.79 7.57 -13.17
N GLN A 75 -2.97 8.41 -12.61
CA GLN A 75 -2.66 9.72 -13.15
C GLN A 75 -1.82 9.53 -14.43
N THR A 76 -2.25 10.09 -15.54
CA THR A 76 -1.58 9.96 -16.84
C THR A 76 -1.20 11.29 -17.47
N ASP A 77 -1.65 12.39 -16.91
CA ASP A 77 -1.41 13.76 -17.40
C ASP A 77 -0.14 14.37 -16.79
N TYR A 78 0.96 13.64 -16.88
CA TYR A 78 2.26 14.17 -16.49
C TYR A 78 2.77 15.15 -17.55
N PRO A 79 3.41 16.26 -17.13
CA PRO A 79 4.08 17.14 -18.07
C PRO A 79 5.24 16.39 -18.74
N ARG A 80 5.42 16.61 -20.02
CA ARG A 80 6.54 16.06 -20.74
C ARG A 80 7.84 16.67 -20.22
N THR A 81 8.75 15.85 -19.76
CA THR A 81 10.04 16.28 -19.21
C THR A 81 11.15 16.31 -20.24
N ARG A 82 11.06 15.42 -21.23
CA ARG A 82 12.00 15.34 -22.36
C ARG A 82 11.20 15.20 -23.65
N TRP A 83 11.58 15.93 -24.66
CA TRP A 83 10.88 15.92 -25.94
C TRP A 83 11.48 14.93 -26.94
N ASP A 84 12.72 14.49 -26.69
CA ASP A 84 13.50 13.54 -27.50
C ASP A 84 13.23 12.06 -27.10
N MET A 85 12.49 11.84 -26.05
CA MET A 85 12.10 10.52 -25.54
C MET A 85 10.58 10.44 -25.35
N PRO A 86 9.98 9.24 -25.40
CA PRO A 86 8.59 9.05 -24.99
C PRO A 86 8.35 9.60 -23.58
N ASN A 87 7.17 10.17 -23.34
CA ASN A 87 6.85 10.71 -22.03
C ASN A 87 6.75 9.58 -21.00
N ASN A 88 7.13 9.90 -19.76
CA ASN A 88 6.91 8.99 -18.66
C ASN A 88 5.41 8.85 -18.39
N GLU A 89 4.85 7.71 -18.69
CA GLU A 89 3.44 7.34 -18.44
C GLU A 89 3.38 6.20 -17.45
N PRO A 90 3.61 6.46 -16.16
CA PRO A 90 3.69 5.40 -15.18
C PRO A 90 2.39 4.62 -15.12
N ARG A 91 2.49 3.31 -15.16
CA ARG A 91 1.36 2.40 -15.09
C ARG A 91 1.33 1.74 -13.74
N GLY A 92 0.24 1.98 -13.01
CA GLY A 92 -0.03 1.32 -11.75
C GLY A 92 -0.35 -0.15 -11.94
N CYS A 93 -0.41 -0.86 -10.84
CA CYS A 93 -0.83 -2.26 -10.81
C CYS A 93 -2.28 -2.41 -10.31
N ALA A 94 -2.83 -3.60 -10.43
CA ALA A 94 -4.18 -3.92 -9.96
C ALA A 94 -4.38 -3.65 -8.46
N ARG A 95 -3.33 -3.77 -7.64
CA ARG A 95 -3.40 -3.43 -6.21
C ARG A 95 -3.69 -1.96 -5.98
N GLY A 96 -2.98 -1.06 -6.67
CA GLY A 96 -3.24 0.38 -6.58
C GLY A 96 -4.61 0.75 -7.13
N ALA A 97 -5.00 0.16 -8.26
CA ALA A 97 -6.31 0.40 -8.90
C ALA A 97 -7.52 -0.11 -8.10
N SER A 98 -7.30 -0.85 -7.02
CA SER A 98 -8.35 -1.37 -6.14
C SER A 98 -8.18 -0.94 -4.68
N TYR A 99 -7.37 0.08 -4.42
CA TYR A 99 -6.96 0.41 -3.05
C TYR A 99 -8.09 0.98 -2.19
N SER A 100 -9.09 1.61 -2.80
CA SER A 100 -10.31 2.05 -2.11
C SER A 100 -11.06 0.90 -1.42
N TRP A 101 -10.96 -0.31 -1.96
CA TRP A 101 -11.54 -1.51 -1.33
C TRP A 101 -10.89 -1.84 0.02
N TYR A 102 -9.60 -1.60 0.18
CA TYR A 102 -8.91 -1.77 1.45
C TYR A 102 -9.36 -0.76 2.50
N LEU A 103 -9.70 0.46 2.08
CA LEU A 103 -10.16 1.50 2.99
C LEU A 103 -11.48 1.13 3.70
N TYR A 104 -12.38 0.46 2.99
CA TYR A 104 -13.75 0.16 3.47
C TYR A 104 -14.02 -1.33 3.62
N SER A 105 -13.02 -2.16 3.45
CA SER A 105 -13.11 -3.60 3.61
C SER A 105 -13.53 -4.00 5.03
N ALA A 106 -14.37 -5.04 5.12
CA ALA A 106 -14.82 -5.55 6.41
C ALA A 106 -13.69 -6.09 7.30
N ASN A 107 -12.61 -6.56 6.69
CA ASN A 107 -11.44 -7.09 7.39
C ASN A 107 -10.37 -6.02 7.67
N ARG A 108 -10.63 -4.75 7.38
CA ARG A 108 -9.73 -3.67 7.77
C ARG A 108 -9.55 -3.65 9.29
N VAL A 109 -8.31 -3.62 9.73
CA VAL A 109 -7.97 -3.51 11.16
C VAL A 109 -8.36 -2.13 11.68
N LYS A 110 -9.37 -2.07 12.55
CA LYS A 110 -9.91 -0.83 13.12
C LYS A 110 -9.37 -0.51 14.51
N HIS A 111 -8.79 -1.49 15.17
CA HIS A 111 -8.31 -1.41 16.54
C HIS A 111 -6.94 -2.06 16.64
N PRO A 112 -6.07 -1.59 17.53
CA PRO A 112 -4.82 -2.25 17.78
C PRO A 112 -5.05 -3.64 18.38
N MET A 113 -4.21 -4.57 18.01
CA MET A 113 -4.27 -5.96 18.42
C MET A 113 -2.97 -6.32 19.12
N VAL A 114 -3.08 -6.93 20.31
CA VAL A 114 -1.93 -7.39 21.10
C VAL A 114 -2.10 -8.87 21.39
N ARG A 115 -0.99 -9.62 21.42
CA ARG A 115 -1.06 -11.03 21.87
C ARG A 115 -1.59 -11.11 23.29
N SER A 116 -2.57 -11.96 23.49
CA SER A 116 -3.30 -12.07 24.77
C SER A 116 -2.39 -12.39 25.95
N ARG A 117 -1.32 -13.17 25.75
CA ARG A 117 -0.34 -13.46 26.81
C ARG A 117 0.42 -12.21 27.25
N LEU A 118 0.92 -11.44 26.31
CA LEU A 118 1.61 -10.18 26.61
C LEU A 118 0.66 -9.19 27.28
N LEU A 119 -0.55 -9.02 26.74
CA LEU A 119 -1.51 -8.07 27.27
C LEU A 119 -1.96 -8.40 28.71
N ARG A 120 -2.16 -9.67 29.01
CA ARG A 120 -2.48 -10.10 30.38
C ARG A 120 -1.34 -9.81 31.34
N ARG A 121 -0.11 -10.12 30.98
CA ARG A 121 1.07 -9.80 31.79
C ARG A 121 1.24 -8.31 31.99
N TRP A 122 1.08 -7.54 30.92
CA TRP A 122 1.13 -6.08 30.98
C TRP A 122 0.14 -5.52 31.97
N ARG A 123 -1.12 -5.91 31.88
CA ARG A 123 -2.19 -5.43 32.79
C ARG A 123 -1.94 -5.85 34.23
N ALA A 124 -1.48 -7.08 34.45
CA ALA A 124 -1.13 -7.54 35.77
C ALA A 124 0.06 -6.77 36.38
N ALA A 125 1.10 -6.55 35.59
CA ALA A 125 2.27 -5.80 36.03
C ALA A 125 1.92 -4.32 36.30
N LEU A 126 1.12 -3.70 35.43
CA LEU A 126 0.70 -2.32 35.59
C LEU A 126 -0.16 -2.07 36.83
N ALA A 127 -0.93 -3.07 37.26
CA ALA A 127 -1.78 -2.97 38.45
C ALA A 127 -0.97 -2.87 39.77
N VAL A 128 0.26 -3.35 39.77
CA VAL A 128 1.10 -3.40 40.99
C VAL A 128 2.33 -2.50 40.91
N ALA A 129 2.74 -2.08 39.71
CA ALA A 129 3.91 -1.25 39.51
C ALA A 129 3.62 0.23 39.79
N LYS A 130 4.66 0.99 40.14
CA LYS A 130 4.59 2.43 40.39
C LYS A 130 4.35 3.24 39.12
N ASP A 131 4.85 2.75 38.00
CA ASP A 131 4.79 3.42 36.70
C ASP A 131 4.88 2.38 35.55
N PRO A 132 4.51 2.76 34.33
CA PRO A 132 4.52 1.84 33.18
C PRO A 132 5.91 1.27 32.84
N VAL A 133 6.99 2.02 33.07
CA VAL A 133 8.36 1.54 32.77
C VAL A 133 8.75 0.44 33.76
N SER A 134 8.44 0.61 35.02
CA SER A 134 8.64 -0.43 36.06
C SER A 134 7.79 -1.67 35.80
N ALA A 135 6.56 -1.50 35.30
CA ALA A 135 5.70 -2.61 34.88
C ALA A 135 6.34 -3.40 33.72
N TRP A 136 6.89 -2.72 32.73
CA TRP A 136 7.58 -3.37 31.62
C TRP A 136 8.86 -4.08 32.10
N ALA A 137 9.64 -3.43 32.97
CA ALA A 137 10.85 -4.00 33.54
C ALA A 137 10.57 -5.34 34.22
N SER A 138 9.52 -5.43 35.05
CA SER A 138 9.17 -6.67 35.74
C SER A 138 8.82 -7.84 34.81
N ILE A 139 8.38 -7.54 33.57
CA ILE A 139 8.12 -8.58 32.57
C ILE A 139 9.38 -9.04 31.87
N VAL A 140 10.29 -8.12 31.51
CA VAL A 140 11.45 -8.47 30.68
C VAL A 140 12.66 -8.90 31.48
N GLU A 141 12.76 -8.51 32.74
CA GLU A 141 13.84 -8.93 33.63
C GLU A 141 13.57 -10.34 34.21
N ASP A 142 12.33 -10.71 34.40
CA ASP A 142 11.94 -12.07 34.76
C ASP A 142 12.05 -12.98 33.53
N ALA A 143 12.95 -13.94 33.59
CA ALA A 143 13.22 -14.86 32.48
C ALA A 143 12.01 -15.71 32.08
N ASP A 144 11.20 -16.13 33.05
CA ASP A 144 10.02 -16.97 32.79
C ASP A 144 8.86 -16.12 32.23
N ALA A 145 8.63 -14.93 32.76
CA ALA A 145 7.66 -13.99 32.24
C ALA A 145 7.99 -13.59 30.78
N ARG A 146 9.26 -13.29 30.51
CA ARG A 146 9.76 -12.99 29.18
C ARG A 146 9.58 -14.15 28.22
N ARG A 147 9.97 -15.35 28.61
CA ARG A 147 9.85 -16.57 27.80
C ARG A 147 8.40 -16.87 27.46
N ASP A 148 7.49 -16.74 28.41
CA ASP A 148 6.07 -17.05 28.24
C ASP A 148 5.43 -16.25 27.11
N TYR A 149 5.64 -14.93 27.04
CA TYR A 149 5.05 -14.16 25.93
C TYR A 149 5.82 -14.31 24.61
N GLN A 150 7.12 -14.62 24.66
CA GLN A 150 7.93 -14.82 23.46
C GLN A 150 7.62 -16.14 22.76
N GLN A 151 7.32 -17.19 23.50
CA GLN A 151 7.03 -18.53 22.94
C GLN A 151 5.80 -18.56 22.03
N VAL A 152 4.90 -17.60 22.17
CA VAL A 152 3.68 -17.53 21.34
C VAL A 152 3.82 -16.65 20.09
N ARG A 153 5.03 -16.20 19.79
CA ARG A 153 5.29 -15.50 18.52
C ARG A 153 5.02 -16.43 17.36
N GLY A 154 4.28 -15.91 16.34
CA GLY A 154 3.85 -16.70 15.19
C GLY A 154 2.61 -17.56 15.40
N MET A 155 2.16 -17.76 16.64
CA MET A 155 1.04 -18.66 16.96
C MET A 155 -0.34 -17.95 17.03
N GLY A 156 -0.43 -16.68 16.59
CA GLY A 156 -1.67 -15.92 16.67
C GLY A 156 -2.03 -15.50 18.11
N GLY A 157 -3.31 -15.63 18.47
CA GLY A 157 -3.79 -15.30 19.81
C GLY A 157 -3.87 -13.79 20.08
N PHE A 158 -4.11 -12.99 19.06
CA PHE A 158 -4.29 -11.55 19.18
C PHE A 158 -5.67 -11.21 19.71
N VAL A 159 -5.72 -10.25 20.62
CA VAL A 159 -6.94 -9.68 21.19
C VAL A 159 -6.95 -8.18 21.01
N ARG A 160 -8.15 -7.62 20.93
CA ARG A 160 -8.36 -6.18 20.80
C ARG A 160 -7.88 -5.44 22.05
N SER A 161 -7.20 -4.30 21.82
CA SER A 161 -6.80 -3.34 22.83
C SER A 161 -7.25 -1.92 22.44
N SER A 162 -6.96 -0.93 23.27
CA SER A 162 -7.11 0.48 22.93
C SER A 162 -5.80 1.05 22.41
N TRP A 163 -5.88 2.16 21.65
CA TRP A 163 -4.68 2.89 21.23
C TRP A 163 -3.89 3.45 22.41
N GLU A 164 -4.58 3.90 23.45
CA GLU A 164 -3.96 4.39 24.67
C GLU A 164 -3.12 3.30 25.35
N GLU A 165 -3.70 2.12 25.57
CA GLU A 165 -3.01 0.99 26.19
C GLU A 165 -1.80 0.53 25.38
N VAL A 166 -1.95 0.44 24.05
CA VAL A 166 -0.84 0.02 23.18
C VAL A 166 0.26 1.06 23.12
N ASN A 167 -0.09 2.33 23.01
CA ASN A 167 0.90 3.41 23.01
C ASN A 167 1.65 3.48 24.36
N GLN A 168 0.98 3.28 25.48
CA GLN A 168 1.61 3.20 26.78
C GLN A 168 2.59 2.04 26.89
N LEU A 169 2.17 0.85 26.42
CA LEU A 169 3.03 -0.34 26.38
C LEU A 169 4.28 -0.13 25.53
N ILE A 170 4.12 0.42 24.32
CA ILE A 170 5.25 0.71 23.40
C ILE A 170 6.17 1.76 24.02
N ALA A 171 5.61 2.84 24.56
CA ALA A 171 6.39 3.90 25.19
C ALA A 171 7.18 3.38 26.41
N ALA A 172 6.55 2.55 27.26
CA ALA A 172 7.22 1.93 28.39
C ALA A 172 8.41 1.04 27.96
N ALA A 173 8.20 0.22 26.93
CA ALA A 173 9.25 -0.63 26.36
C ALA A 173 10.42 0.19 25.80
N ASN A 174 10.12 1.25 25.05
CA ASN A 174 11.15 2.12 24.48
C ASN A 174 11.92 2.88 25.55
N VAL A 175 11.23 3.48 26.51
CA VAL A 175 11.88 4.23 27.63
C VAL A 175 12.73 3.28 28.47
N TYR A 176 12.27 2.07 28.75
CA TYR A 176 13.06 1.06 29.44
C TYR A 176 14.35 0.75 28.66
N THR A 177 14.21 0.46 27.35
CA THR A 177 15.36 0.13 26.49
C THR A 177 16.38 1.28 26.46
N ILE A 178 15.91 2.52 26.32
CA ILE A 178 16.77 3.73 26.33
C ILE A 178 17.55 3.84 27.63
N LYS A 179 16.86 3.66 28.77
CA LYS A 179 17.49 3.79 30.09
C LYS A 179 18.47 2.68 30.40
N GLN A 180 18.21 1.45 29.97
CA GLN A 180 19.05 0.30 30.31
C GLN A 180 20.18 0.05 29.32
N HIS A 181 19.94 0.35 28.04
CA HIS A 181 20.82 -0.10 26.95
C HIS A 181 21.23 1.00 25.99
N GLY A 182 20.64 2.18 26.07
CA GLY A 182 20.83 3.29 25.14
C GLY A 182 19.80 3.31 24.01
N PRO A 183 19.58 4.49 23.40
CA PRO A 183 18.57 4.68 22.37
C PRO A 183 18.93 3.98 21.05
N ASP A 184 20.21 3.71 20.78
CA ASP A 184 20.75 3.01 19.62
C ASP A 184 20.31 1.53 19.56
N ARG A 185 19.71 1.02 20.64
CA ARG A 185 19.11 -0.33 20.68
C ARG A 185 17.68 -0.38 20.17
N ILE A 186 17.13 0.75 19.78
CA ILE A 186 15.83 0.85 19.11
C ILE A 186 16.07 1.09 17.63
N ILE A 187 15.72 0.10 16.82
CA ILE A 187 15.93 0.11 15.38
C ILE A 187 14.59 0.10 14.66
N GLY A 188 14.46 0.91 13.65
CA GLY A 188 13.31 0.89 12.75
C GLY A 188 13.72 1.12 11.31
N PHE A 189 12.83 0.75 10.42
CA PHE A 189 13.03 0.92 8.98
C PHE A 189 12.13 2.04 8.47
N SER A 190 12.69 2.97 7.71
CA SER A 190 11.87 3.92 6.99
C SER A 190 11.20 3.22 5.79
N PRO A 191 9.97 3.62 5.44
CA PRO A 191 9.34 3.18 4.19
C PRO A 191 10.15 3.60 2.95
N ILE A 192 9.81 3.02 1.82
CA ILE A 192 10.37 3.41 0.52
C ILE A 192 10.00 4.87 0.23
N PRO A 193 10.92 5.70 -0.30
CA PRO A 193 10.68 7.14 -0.55
C PRO A 193 9.53 7.45 -1.52
N ALA A 194 9.15 6.50 -2.35
CA ALA A 194 8.05 6.65 -3.31
C ALA A 194 6.65 6.74 -2.66
N MET A 195 6.58 6.65 -1.36
CA MET A 195 5.32 6.68 -0.61
C MET A 195 4.92 8.10 -0.22
N SER A 196 3.73 8.20 0.39
CA SER A 196 3.28 9.43 1.02
C SER A 196 4.33 10.01 1.96
N MET A 197 4.58 11.31 1.88
CA MET A 197 5.52 12.02 2.76
C MET A 197 5.23 11.78 4.23
N VAL A 198 3.96 11.70 4.61
CA VAL A 198 3.58 11.43 6.01
C VAL A 198 3.99 10.02 6.43
N SER A 199 3.74 9.03 5.58
CA SER A 199 4.14 7.63 5.85
C SER A 199 5.65 7.48 5.92
N TYR A 200 6.38 8.14 5.03
CA TYR A 200 7.84 8.13 5.01
C TYR A 200 8.43 8.85 6.23
N ALA A 201 7.95 10.06 6.51
CA ALA A 201 8.54 10.92 7.52
C ALA A 201 8.20 10.53 8.96
N ALA A 202 7.03 9.93 9.21
CA ALA A 202 6.55 9.66 10.57
C ALA A 202 7.49 8.72 11.35
N GLY A 203 7.89 7.60 10.75
CA GLY A 203 8.81 6.64 11.38
C GLY A 203 10.21 7.20 11.57
N SER A 204 10.75 7.84 10.54
CA SER A 204 12.08 8.47 10.59
C SER A 204 12.13 9.58 11.64
N ARG A 205 11.09 10.42 11.69
CA ARG A 205 10.98 11.46 12.72
C ARG A 205 10.93 10.87 14.13
N TYR A 206 10.13 9.83 14.34
CA TYR A 206 10.03 9.18 15.63
C TYR A 206 11.39 8.66 16.10
N LEU A 207 12.08 7.90 15.27
CA LEU A 207 13.41 7.35 15.60
C LEU A 207 14.44 8.47 15.88
N SER A 208 14.45 9.51 15.05
CA SER A 208 15.35 10.66 15.24
C SER A 208 15.10 11.36 16.56
N LEU A 209 13.83 11.52 16.97
CA LEU A 209 13.47 12.19 18.22
C LEU A 209 13.87 11.40 19.48
N ILE A 210 13.84 10.07 19.41
CA ILE A 210 14.23 9.20 20.54
C ILE A 210 15.70 8.80 20.52
N GLY A 211 16.46 9.17 19.49
CA GLY A 211 17.86 8.76 19.30
C GLY A 211 18.03 7.31 18.82
N GLY A 212 16.98 6.73 18.25
CA GLY A 212 16.99 5.37 17.68
C GLY A 212 17.67 5.33 16.32
N VAL A 213 17.96 4.13 15.86
CA VAL A 213 18.59 3.86 14.56
C VAL A 213 17.53 3.77 13.48
N CYS A 214 17.59 4.66 12.51
CA CYS A 214 16.73 4.62 11.34
C CYS A 214 17.47 3.96 10.17
N MET A 215 17.09 2.75 9.84
CA MET A 215 17.62 2.02 8.68
C MET A 215 16.77 2.28 7.46
N SER A 216 17.39 2.31 6.30
CA SER A 216 16.69 2.35 5.03
C SER A 216 16.09 0.98 4.73
N PHE A 217 14.88 1.00 4.19
CA PHE A 217 14.27 -0.21 3.67
C PHE A 217 15.09 -0.81 2.51
N TYR A 218 15.72 0.02 1.72
CA TYR A 218 16.60 -0.39 0.63
C TYR A 218 17.87 -1.10 1.12
N ASP A 219 18.42 -0.74 2.27
CA ASP A 219 19.62 -1.37 2.82
C ASP A 219 19.37 -2.81 3.29
N TRP A 220 18.11 -3.13 3.56
CA TRP A 220 17.74 -4.42 4.12
C TRP A 220 16.99 -5.32 3.14
N TYR A 221 16.10 -4.76 2.34
CA TYR A 221 15.08 -5.53 1.64
C TYR A 221 15.25 -5.55 0.12
N CYS A 222 16.00 -4.64 -0.43
CA CYS A 222 16.25 -4.62 -1.87
C CYS A 222 17.21 -5.71 -2.28
N ASP A 223 16.94 -6.29 -3.43
CA ASP A 223 17.75 -7.35 -4.03
C ASP A 223 19.13 -6.84 -4.45
N LEU A 224 19.20 -5.58 -4.88
CA LEU A 224 20.41 -4.96 -5.44
C LEU A 224 21.42 -4.51 -4.39
N PRO A 225 21.05 -3.80 -3.30
CA PRO A 225 22.03 -3.22 -2.39
C PRO A 225 23.06 -4.17 -1.79
N PRO A 226 22.74 -5.43 -1.45
CA PRO A 226 23.75 -6.37 -0.95
C PRO A 226 24.73 -6.86 -2.03
N ALA A 227 24.28 -6.99 -3.27
CA ALA A 227 25.10 -7.53 -4.36
C ALA A 227 25.85 -6.44 -5.13
N SER A 228 25.22 -5.31 -5.37
CA SER A 228 25.79 -4.24 -6.19
C SER A 228 27.13 -3.72 -5.67
N PRO A 229 27.33 -3.42 -4.38
CA PRO A 229 28.62 -3.01 -3.88
C PRO A 229 29.71 -4.07 -4.04
N GLN A 230 29.35 -5.34 -3.98
CA GLN A 230 30.31 -6.44 -4.12
C GLN A 230 30.77 -6.64 -5.57
N ILE A 231 29.88 -6.37 -6.52
CA ILE A 231 30.13 -6.60 -7.95
C ILE A 231 30.66 -5.35 -8.63
N TRP A 232 30.07 -4.20 -8.31
CA TRP A 232 30.31 -2.93 -9.02
C TRP A 232 31.07 -1.90 -8.20
N GLY A 233 31.22 -2.10 -6.91
CA GLY A 233 31.77 -1.11 -5.99
C GLY A 233 30.84 0.05 -5.64
N GLU A 234 29.61 0.05 -6.17
CA GLU A 234 28.60 1.06 -5.94
C GLU A 234 27.30 0.45 -5.47
N GLN A 235 26.55 1.16 -4.65
CA GLN A 235 25.26 0.68 -4.14
C GLN A 235 24.14 0.79 -5.17
N THR A 236 24.23 1.75 -6.08
CA THR A 236 23.22 2.03 -7.10
C THR A 236 23.84 1.94 -8.47
N ASP A 237 23.53 0.90 -9.18
CA ASP A 237 24.02 0.59 -10.53
C ASP A 237 22.86 0.51 -11.56
N VAL A 238 21.67 0.93 -11.16
CA VAL A 238 20.48 0.87 -12.00
C VAL A 238 20.37 2.13 -12.84
N PRO A 239 20.36 2.03 -14.18
CA PRO A 239 20.16 3.17 -15.04
C PRO A 239 18.73 3.74 -14.85
N GLU A 240 18.55 4.99 -15.21
CA GLU A 240 17.21 5.57 -15.29
C GLU A 240 16.33 4.82 -16.28
N SER A 241 15.03 4.73 -16.01
CA SER A 241 14.10 4.00 -16.86
C SER A 241 14.10 4.48 -18.30
N ALA A 242 14.28 5.76 -18.54
CA ALA A 242 14.35 6.33 -19.89
C ALA A 242 15.59 5.85 -20.70
N ASP A 243 16.62 5.35 -20.04
CA ASP A 243 17.82 4.83 -20.72
C ASP A 243 17.56 3.51 -21.46
N TRP A 244 16.46 2.83 -21.16
CA TRP A 244 16.04 1.64 -21.89
C TRP A 244 15.84 1.91 -23.38
N TYR A 245 15.39 3.14 -23.76
CA TYR A 245 15.21 3.53 -25.16
C TYR A 245 16.54 3.68 -25.90
N ASN A 246 17.65 3.77 -25.20
CA ASN A 246 18.99 3.81 -25.78
C ASN A 246 19.59 2.43 -26.01
N SER A 247 18.92 1.38 -25.51
CA SER A 247 19.39 0.00 -25.62
C SER A 247 19.05 -0.58 -26.97
N THR A 248 20.01 -1.21 -27.61
CA THR A 248 19.80 -1.96 -28.87
C THR A 248 19.35 -3.40 -28.63
N PHE A 249 19.53 -3.87 -27.41
CA PHE A 249 19.15 -5.23 -27.00
C PHE A 249 18.83 -5.27 -25.50
N ILE A 250 17.66 -5.81 -25.15
CA ILE A 250 17.20 -5.95 -23.76
C ILE A 250 16.89 -7.41 -23.49
N ILE A 251 17.43 -7.96 -22.41
CA ILE A 251 17.13 -9.29 -21.91
C ILE A 251 16.15 -9.18 -20.74
N ALA A 252 14.94 -9.68 -20.91
CA ALA A 252 13.95 -9.82 -19.85
C ALA A 252 14.11 -11.20 -19.17
N TRP A 253 14.93 -11.26 -18.14
CA TRP A 253 15.24 -12.52 -17.49
C TRP A 253 14.29 -12.76 -16.31
N GLY A 254 13.36 -13.71 -16.45
CA GLY A 254 12.35 -14.02 -15.46
C GLY A 254 11.39 -12.85 -15.15
N SER A 255 11.32 -11.85 -16.03
CA SER A 255 10.52 -10.65 -15.84
C SER A 255 9.49 -10.49 -16.95
N ASN A 256 8.22 -10.33 -16.56
CA ASN A 256 7.15 -9.93 -17.48
C ASN A 256 6.93 -8.41 -17.33
N VAL A 257 7.67 -7.62 -18.10
CA VAL A 257 7.69 -6.16 -18.00
C VAL A 257 6.28 -5.55 -18.01
N PRO A 258 5.34 -5.93 -18.91
CA PRO A 258 4.01 -5.34 -18.93
C PRO A 258 3.16 -5.58 -17.69
N GLN A 259 3.45 -6.62 -16.93
CA GLN A 259 2.66 -7.02 -15.76
C GLN A 259 3.36 -6.79 -14.43
N THR A 260 4.66 -7.03 -14.37
CA THR A 260 5.39 -7.10 -13.11
C THR A 260 6.31 -5.90 -12.88
N ARG A 261 6.65 -5.16 -13.93
CA ARG A 261 7.55 -4.01 -13.85
C ARG A 261 6.76 -2.71 -13.69
N THR A 262 6.38 -2.38 -12.49
CA THR A 262 5.73 -1.11 -12.15
C THR A 262 6.79 -0.16 -11.57
N PRO A 263 6.89 1.10 -12.03
CA PRO A 263 6.00 1.81 -12.96
C PRO A 263 6.37 1.68 -14.46
N ASP A 264 7.39 0.95 -14.81
CA ASP A 264 8.02 0.95 -16.13
C ASP A 264 7.27 0.06 -17.16
N ALA A 265 6.13 -0.48 -16.82
CA ALA A 265 5.33 -1.32 -17.72
C ALA A 265 4.92 -0.62 -19.03
N HIS A 266 4.90 0.69 -19.06
CA HIS A 266 4.59 1.49 -20.26
C HIS A 266 5.64 1.35 -21.37
N PHE A 267 6.88 1.01 -21.05
CA PHE A 267 7.91 0.76 -22.07
C PHE A 267 7.50 -0.36 -23.02
N ARG A 268 6.70 -1.30 -22.57
CA ARG A 268 6.16 -2.34 -23.42
C ARG A 268 5.09 -1.81 -24.39
N SER A 269 4.35 -0.79 -24.04
CA SER A 269 3.32 -0.22 -24.91
C SER A 269 3.91 0.65 -26.03
N GLU A 270 5.17 1.01 -25.92
CA GLU A 270 5.92 1.80 -26.91
C GLU A 270 6.70 0.91 -27.92
N GLU A 271 6.28 -0.35 -28.08
CA GLU A 271 6.96 -1.33 -28.95
C GLU A 271 7.14 -0.86 -30.39
N HIS A 272 6.26 -0.04 -30.91
CA HIS A 272 6.35 0.52 -32.24
C HIS A 272 7.50 1.52 -32.41
N THR A 273 8.09 2.00 -31.33
CA THR A 273 9.22 2.92 -31.33
C THR A 273 10.56 2.27 -30.97
N SER A 274 10.52 1.04 -30.47
CA SER A 274 11.69 0.28 -30.07
C SER A 274 11.53 -1.19 -30.41
N GLU A 275 12.58 -1.82 -30.90
CA GLU A 275 12.57 -3.27 -31.24
C GLU A 275 12.58 -4.16 -29.99
N LEU A 276 11.80 -3.84 -28.99
CA LEU A 276 11.63 -4.63 -27.77
C LEU A 276 10.88 -5.97 -28.00
N GLN A 277 10.35 -6.17 -29.19
CA GLN A 277 9.50 -7.32 -29.52
C GLN A 277 10.21 -8.67 -29.46
N SER A 278 11.52 -8.69 -29.67
CA SER A 278 12.28 -9.94 -29.71
C SER A 278 12.46 -10.63 -28.35
N HIS A 279 12.07 -9.96 -27.26
CA HIS A 279 12.43 -10.38 -25.91
C HIS A 279 11.35 -11.12 -25.13
N SER A 280 10.12 -11.13 -25.65
CA SER A 280 9.00 -11.87 -25.04
C SER A 280 9.21 -13.39 -25.05
N PHE A 281 10.03 -13.90 -25.96
CA PHE A 281 10.27 -15.34 -26.09
C PHE A 281 11.21 -15.92 -25.03
N ILE A 282 12.06 -15.13 -24.44
CA ILE A 282 13.03 -15.63 -23.46
C ILE A 282 12.37 -15.82 -22.09
N SER A 283 11.31 -15.10 -21.78
CA SER A 283 10.58 -15.24 -20.51
C SER A 283 9.74 -16.50 -20.40
N TYR A 284 9.48 -17.21 -21.51
CA TYR A 284 8.68 -18.44 -21.55
C TYR A 284 9.51 -19.72 -21.66
N ALA A 285 10.80 -19.61 -21.67
CA ALA A 285 11.71 -20.77 -21.82
C ALA A 285 12.26 -21.29 -20.47
N VAL A 286 11.63 -20.93 -19.35
CA VAL A 286 11.99 -21.45 -18.03
C VAL A 286 10.78 -22.09 -17.37
#